data_613eb60a799f53f49ffee9825e1186e4
#
_entry.id   613eb60a799f53f49ffee9825e1186e4
#
_cell.length_a   1.000
_cell.length_b   1.000
_cell.length_c   1.000
_cell.angle_alpha   90.00
_cell.angle_beta   90.00
_cell.angle_gamma   90.00
#
_symmetry.space_group_name_H-M   'P 1'
#
loop_
_entity.id
_entity.type
_entity.pdbx_description
1 polymer ?
#
loop_
_entity_poly.entity_id
_entity_poly.type
_entity_poly.pdbx_seq_one_letter_code
_entity_poly.pdbx_strand_id
1 'polypeptide(L)'
;MSQTEKNRIQKHFDAKAICYETSAVLQRNVCKELLERLDLTSLKPDVVLDVGCGTGWGTQDLLKKYKNAKIISLDLSPEMLKQTKSKGSWLRKPQLICADAEDIPLEDESVDLIFSSLMLQWCDYKKVFAEFKRILKPDGLLMFSSFGPDTLKELKQSWAQVDNHAHVNEFTDMHDLGDALIHAGLAEPVMDMDLLTLTYNDAISVMKDLKAIGANTILKNQQKDAEQGLVTPAKLKRVVAHYEQFRRDGIIPASYEVVYGHAWKTRQRATKLEQTEFTVSFDKI
;
A
#
# COMPACT_ATOMS: atom_id res chain seq x y z
N MET A 1 13.81 -1.56 -5.07
CA MET A 1 13.68 -2.94 -5.62
C MET A 1 14.49 -3.11 -6.91
N SER A 2 14.82 -4.38 -7.33
CA SER A 2 15.48 -4.63 -8.61
C SER A 2 14.51 -4.53 -9.80
N GLN A 3 14.99 -4.16 -11.00
CA GLN A 3 14.15 -4.08 -12.20
C GLN A 3 13.50 -5.43 -12.56
N THR A 4 14.20 -6.53 -12.29
CA THR A 4 13.68 -7.88 -12.52
C THR A 4 12.47 -8.20 -11.64
N GLU A 5 12.47 -7.74 -10.39
CA GLU A 5 11.34 -7.91 -9.47
C GLU A 5 10.14 -7.06 -9.90
N LYS A 6 10.38 -5.80 -10.26
CA LYS A 6 9.34 -4.89 -10.78
C LYS A 6 8.67 -5.48 -12.03
N ASN A 7 9.45 -5.99 -12.97
CA ASN A 7 8.92 -6.64 -14.18
C ASN A 7 8.09 -7.90 -13.85
N ARG A 8 8.44 -8.65 -12.79
CA ARG A 8 7.66 -9.82 -12.34
C ARG A 8 6.34 -9.40 -11.72
N ILE A 9 6.35 -8.38 -10.89
CA ILE A 9 5.15 -7.79 -10.26
C ILE A 9 4.22 -7.26 -11.36
N GLN A 10 4.74 -6.45 -12.29
CA GLN A 10 3.98 -5.93 -13.42
C GLN A 10 3.28 -7.03 -14.21
N LYS A 11 4.03 -8.04 -14.68
CA LYS A 11 3.47 -9.18 -15.43
C LYS A 11 2.37 -9.90 -14.65
N HIS A 12 2.53 -9.98 -13.33
CA HIS A 12 1.55 -10.62 -12.48
C HIS A 12 0.23 -9.86 -12.44
N PHE A 13 0.30 -8.54 -12.21
CA PHE A 13 -0.89 -7.67 -12.23
C PHE A 13 -1.50 -7.56 -13.62
N ASP A 14 -0.69 -7.50 -14.69
CA ASP A 14 -1.18 -7.54 -16.07
C ASP A 14 -2.06 -8.77 -16.33
N ALA A 15 -1.59 -9.95 -15.90
CA ALA A 15 -2.33 -11.20 -16.08
C ALA A 15 -3.64 -11.27 -15.27
N LYS A 16 -3.80 -10.44 -14.22
CA LYS A 16 -4.95 -10.45 -13.32
C LYS A 16 -5.94 -9.30 -13.56
N ALA A 17 -5.58 -8.28 -14.32
CA ALA A 17 -6.36 -7.06 -14.47
C ALA A 17 -7.84 -7.29 -14.82
N ILE A 18 -8.17 -8.30 -15.64
CA ILE A 18 -9.55 -8.60 -16.07
C ILE A 18 -10.39 -9.20 -14.93
N CYS A 19 -9.82 -10.10 -14.11
CA CYS A 19 -10.55 -10.79 -13.04
C CYS A 19 -10.33 -10.17 -11.65
N TYR A 20 -9.50 -9.15 -11.55
CA TYR A 20 -9.13 -8.52 -10.27
C TYR A 20 -10.35 -8.02 -9.49
N GLU A 21 -11.28 -7.34 -10.16
CA GLU A 21 -12.45 -6.74 -9.52
C GLU A 21 -13.39 -7.76 -8.86
N THR A 22 -13.42 -8.99 -9.34
CA THR A 22 -14.27 -10.05 -8.77
C THR A 22 -13.68 -10.68 -7.52
N SER A 23 -12.36 -10.58 -7.33
CA SER A 23 -11.64 -11.25 -6.23
C SER A 23 -11.11 -10.26 -5.18
N ALA A 24 -11.00 -8.97 -5.50
CA ALA A 24 -10.35 -7.97 -4.65
C ALA A 24 -11.32 -7.31 -3.64
N VAL A 25 -12.13 -8.11 -2.92
CA VAL A 25 -13.11 -7.60 -1.94
C VAL A 25 -12.43 -6.84 -0.81
N LEU A 26 -11.35 -7.39 -0.26
CA LEU A 26 -10.57 -6.75 0.81
C LEU A 26 -10.01 -5.40 0.34
N GLN A 27 -9.37 -5.38 -0.83
CA GLN A 27 -8.77 -4.16 -1.39
C GLN A 27 -9.80 -3.07 -1.62
N ARG A 28 -11.00 -3.45 -2.04
CA ARG A 28 -12.11 -2.51 -2.22
C ARG A 28 -12.58 -1.92 -0.90
N ASN A 29 -12.71 -2.74 0.14
CA ASN A 29 -13.12 -2.28 1.47
C ASN A 29 -12.06 -1.35 2.07
N VAL A 30 -10.77 -1.72 1.98
CA VAL A 30 -9.66 -0.87 2.44
C VAL A 30 -9.61 0.45 1.69
N CYS A 31 -9.78 0.43 0.36
CA CYS A 31 -9.82 1.64 -0.45
C CYS A 31 -11.00 2.56 -0.04
N LYS A 32 -12.17 1.99 0.23
CA LYS A 32 -13.33 2.75 0.69
C LYS A 32 -13.09 3.40 2.04
N GLU A 33 -12.58 2.64 3.02
CA GLU A 33 -12.22 3.15 4.35
C GLU A 33 -11.19 4.29 4.25
N LEU A 34 -10.17 4.12 3.41
CA LEU A 34 -9.16 5.16 3.18
C LEU A 34 -9.76 6.44 2.58
N LEU A 35 -10.76 6.31 1.70
CA LEU A 35 -11.50 7.44 1.11
C LEU A 35 -12.39 8.16 2.13
N GLU A 36 -13.02 7.40 3.05
CA GLU A 36 -13.82 7.96 4.14
C GLU A 36 -12.96 8.77 5.12
N ARG A 37 -11.70 8.37 5.36
CA ARG A 37 -10.73 9.13 6.16
C ARG A 37 -10.39 10.49 5.53
N LEU A 38 -10.48 10.65 4.22
CA LEU A 38 -10.34 11.97 3.57
C LEU A 38 -11.47 12.95 3.94
N ASP A 39 -12.63 12.48 4.41
CA ASP A 39 -13.72 13.34 4.86
C ASP A 39 -13.41 14.06 6.18
N LEU A 40 -12.42 13.56 6.92
CA LEU A 40 -11.92 14.21 8.14
C LEU A 40 -11.01 15.40 7.84
N THR A 41 -10.65 15.61 6.59
CA THR A 41 -9.79 16.71 6.15
C THR A 41 -10.61 17.81 5.49
N SER A 42 -10.19 19.08 5.61
CA SER A 42 -10.78 20.21 4.89
C SER A 42 -10.11 20.50 3.54
N LEU A 43 -9.29 19.55 3.04
CA LEU A 43 -8.48 19.73 1.83
C LEU A 43 -9.36 19.89 0.59
N LYS A 44 -9.05 20.91 -0.21
CA LYS A 44 -9.67 21.17 -1.52
C LYS A 44 -8.58 21.11 -2.60
N PRO A 45 -8.20 19.92 -3.05
CA PRO A 45 -7.11 19.76 -3.99
C PRO A 45 -7.49 20.21 -5.39
N ASP A 46 -6.54 20.81 -6.11
CA ASP A 46 -6.65 21.07 -7.54
C ASP A 46 -6.11 19.87 -8.35
N VAL A 47 -5.10 19.18 -7.82
CA VAL A 47 -4.48 18.01 -8.44
C VAL A 47 -4.40 16.86 -7.44
N VAL A 48 -5.00 15.73 -7.80
CA VAL A 48 -4.98 14.50 -7.00
C VAL A 48 -4.26 13.41 -7.79
N LEU A 49 -3.33 12.72 -7.15
CA LEU A 49 -2.62 11.56 -7.72
C LEU A 49 -3.05 10.30 -6.97
N ASP A 50 -3.61 9.33 -7.71
CA ASP A 50 -3.91 7.98 -7.24
C ASP A 50 -2.75 7.05 -7.67
N VAL A 51 -1.93 6.62 -6.71
CA VAL A 51 -0.71 5.82 -6.96
C VAL A 51 -0.95 4.35 -6.65
N GLY A 52 -0.68 3.49 -7.66
CA GLY A 52 -1.08 2.09 -7.62
C GLY A 52 -2.59 1.97 -7.79
N CYS A 53 -3.15 2.71 -8.75
CA CYS A 53 -4.60 2.84 -8.92
C CYS A 53 -5.31 1.53 -9.28
N GLY A 54 -4.58 0.49 -9.70
CA GLY A 54 -5.12 -0.80 -10.09
C GLY A 54 -6.18 -0.68 -11.17
N THR A 55 -7.35 -1.27 -10.96
CA THR A 55 -8.50 -1.17 -11.88
C THR A 55 -9.30 0.12 -11.75
N GLY A 56 -8.87 1.04 -10.84
CA GLY A 56 -9.39 2.41 -10.76
C GLY A 56 -10.61 2.59 -9.84
N TRP A 57 -10.80 1.77 -8.81
CA TRP A 57 -11.88 2.03 -7.84
C TRP A 57 -11.64 3.32 -7.06
N GLY A 58 -10.43 3.49 -6.50
CA GLY A 58 -10.04 4.75 -5.84
C GLY A 58 -10.18 5.94 -6.77
N THR A 59 -9.66 5.82 -7.99
CA THR A 59 -9.78 6.84 -9.05
C THR A 59 -11.24 7.25 -9.28
N GLN A 60 -12.16 6.27 -9.39
CA GLN A 60 -13.58 6.55 -9.64
C GLN A 60 -14.21 7.37 -8.52
N ASP A 61 -13.91 7.04 -7.28
CA ASP A 61 -14.48 7.72 -6.13
C ASP A 61 -13.80 9.07 -5.86
N LEU A 62 -12.51 9.20 -6.12
CA LEU A 62 -11.80 10.50 -6.15
C LEU A 62 -12.38 11.45 -7.21
N LEU A 63 -12.72 10.94 -8.40
CA LEU A 63 -13.43 11.71 -9.43
C LEU A 63 -14.79 12.22 -8.94
N LYS A 64 -15.55 11.44 -8.18
CA LYS A 64 -16.85 11.86 -7.62
C LYS A 64 -16.67 12.87 -6.49
N LYS A 65 -15.70 12.64 -5.61
CA LYS A 65 -15.43 13.46 -4.43
C LYS A 65 -14.89 14.84 -4.79
N TYR A 66 -13.87 14.92 -5.62
CA TYR A 66 -13.19 16.15 -5.99
C TYR A 66 -13.56 16.63 -7.41
N LYS A 67 -14.79 17.12 -7.55
CA LYS A 67 -15.37 17.45 -8.87
C LYS A 67 -14.57 18.46 -9.70
N ASN A 68 -13.83 19.35 -9.07
CA ASN A 68 -13.05 20.39 -9.74
C ASN A 68 -11.56 20.02 -9.89
N ALA A 69 -11.11 18.95 -9.22
CA ALA A 69 -9.71 18.55 -9.28
C ALA A 69 -9.37 17.78 -10.55
N LYS A 70 -8.15 17.94 -11.02
CA LYS A 70 -7.52 17.05 -11.99
C LYS A 70 -7.14 15.75 -11.29
N ILE A 71 -7.65 14.61 -11.73
CA ILE A 71 -7.29 13.30 -11.20
C ILE A 71 -6.28 12.65 -12.13
N ILE A 72 -5.12 12.29 -11.57
CA ILE A 72 -4.06 11.55 -12.23
C ILE A 72 -4.04 10.17 -11.59
N SER A 73 -3.99 9.11 -12.40
CA SER A 73 -3.92 7.73 -11.95
C SER A 73 -2.65 7.09 -12.48
N LEU A 74 -1.81 6.62 -11.56
CA LEU A 74 -0.54 6.00 -11.86
C LEU A 74 -0.56 4.53 -11.45
N ASP A 75 -0.10 3.67 -12.35
CA ASP A 75 0.13 2.25 -12.06
C ASP A 75 1.31 1.72 -12.88
N LEU A 76 1.99 0.72 -12.36
CA LEU A 76 3.07 0.03 -13.07
C LEU A 76 2.54 -0.85 -14.20
N SER A 77 1.29 -1.36 -14.05
CA SER A 77 0.63 -2.27 -15.00
C SER A 77 -0.18 -1.50 -16.05
N PRO A 78 0.20 -1.57 -17.34
CA PRO A 78 -0.60 -0.99 -18.41
C PRO A 78 -1.99 -1.66 -18.55
N GLU A 79 -2.13 -2.94 -18.19
CA GLU A 79 -3.41 -3.63 -18.24
C GLU A 79 -4.38 -3.14 -17.14
N MET A 80 -3.87 -2.82 -15.94
CA MET A 80 -4.64 -2.16 -14.88
C MET A 80 -5.12 -0.78 -15.35
N LEU A 81 -4.25 0.01 -15.95
CA LEU A 81 -4.60 1.33 -16.48
C LEU A 81 -5.64 1.27 -17.60
N LYS A 82 -5.68 0.21 -18.40
CA LYS A 82 -6.76 0.00 -19.38
C LYS A 82 -8.13 -0.12 -18.71
N GLN A 83 -8.21 -0.79 -17.55
CA GLN A 83 -9.45 -0.86 -16.76
C GLN A 83 -9.79 0.52 -16.18
N THR A 84 -8.80 1.19 -15.60
CA THR A 84 -8.95 2.55 -15.02
C THR A 84 -9.42 3.57 -16.05
N LYS A 85 -9.03 3.44 -17.33
CA LYS A 85 -9.48 4.31 -18.44
C LYS A 85 -11.00 4.37 -18.60
N SER A 86 -11.70 3.30 -18.21
CA SER A 86 -13.16 3.22 -18.27
C SER A 86 -13.85 3.96 -17.12
N LYS A 87 -13.09 4.34 -16.06
CA LYS A 87 -13.65 5.04 -14.91
C LYS A 87 -13.88 6.51 -15.24
N GLY A 88 -14.90 7.07 -14.62
CA GLY A 88 -15.32 8.44 -14.89
C GLY A 88 -16.42 8.54 -15.94
N SER A 89 -16.73 9.77 -16.36
CA SER A 89 -17.78 10.07 -17.34
C SER A 89 -17.17 10.48 -18.69
N TRP A 90 -18.03 10.64 -19.71
CA TRP A 90 -17.60 11.16 -21.01
C TRP A 90 -16.88 12.52 -20.90
N LEU A 91 -17.35 13.40 -20.02
CA LEU A 91 -16.80 14.75 -19.82
C LEU A 91 -15.62 14.78 -18.83
N ARG A 92 -15.39 13.70 -18.04
CA ARG A 92 -14.44 13.73 -16.93
C ARG A 92 -13.77 12.38 -16.75
N LYS A 93 -12.56 12.30 -17.25
CA LYS A 93 -11.71 11.10 -17.21
C LYS A 93 -10.44 11.38 -16.42
N PRO A 94 -9.87 10.34 -15.78
CA PRO A 94 -8.54 10.45 -15.18
C PRO A 94 -7.47 10.61 -16.27
N GLN A 95 -6.39 11.31 -15.94
CA GLN A 95 -5.15 11.25 -16.71
C GLN A 95 -4.37 10.02 -16.26
N LEU A 96 -3.94 9.18 -17.20
CA LEU A 96 -3.25 7.92 -16.89
C LEU A 96 -1.75 8.04 -17.12
N ILE A 97 -0.96 7.52 -16.17
CA ILE A 97 0.49 7.46 -16.24
C ILE A 97 0.92 6.02 -15.94
N CYS A 98 1.58 5.38 -16.90
CA CYS A 98 2.22 4.08 -16.68
C CYS A 98 3.65 4.32 -16.22
N ALA A 99 3.89 4.20 -14.91
CA ALA A 99 5.20 4.47 -14.31
C ALA A 99 5.39 3.72 -12.99
N ASP A 100 6.63 3.72 -12.52
CA ASP A 100 7.04 3.20 -11.23
C ASP A 100 6.80 4.25 -10.13
N ALA A 101 6.23 3.84 -9.01
CA ALA A 101 6.05 4.71 -7.85
C ALA A 101 7.39 5.12 -7.18
N GLU A 102 8.49 4.41 -7.47
CA GLU A 102 9.84 4.76 -7.01
C GLU A 102 10.53 5.81 -7.91
N ASP A 103 9.90 6.20 -9.06
CA ASP A 103 10.42 7.19 -10.02
C ASP A 103 9.23 7.80 -10.79
N ILE A 104 8.54 8.75 -10.16
CA ILE A 104 7.28 9.32 -10.65
C ILE A 104 7.56 10.44 -11.66
N PRO A 105 7.08 10.35 -12.92
CA PRO A 105 7.35 11.35 -13.96
C PRO A 105 6.44 12.59 -13.82
N LEU A 106 6.45 13.20 -12.67
CA LEU A 106 5.78 14.46 -12.37
C LEU A 106 6.80 15.46 -11.83
N GLU A 107 6.54 16.74 -12.07
CA GLU A 107 7.35 17.84 -11.55
C GLU A 107 7.27 17.92 -10.02
N ASP A 108 8.30 18.51 -9.42
CA ASP A 108 8.31 18.83 -8.00
C ASP A 108 7.13 19.75 -7.67
N GLU A 109 6.56 19.56 -6.48
CA GLU A 109 5.50 20.42 -5.96
C GLU A 109 4.30 20.61 -6.92
N SER A 110 3.89 19.55 -7.60
CA SER A 110 2.83 19.58 -8.61
C SER A 110 1.50 18.99 -8.14
N VAL A 111 1.45 18.30 -6.99
CA VAL A 111 0.29 17.53 -6.52
C VAL A 111 -0.16 18.02 -5.14
N ASP A 112 -1.48 18.21 -4.94
CA ASP A 112 -2.05 18.64 -3.66
C ASP A 112 -2.42 17.46 -2.75
N LEU A 113 -2.82 16.32 -3.34
CA LEU A 113 -3.20 15.11 -2.64
C LEU A 113 -2.61 13.88 -3.34
N ILE A 114 -1.86 13.08 -2.59
CA ILE A 114 -1.51 11.72 -3.00
C ILE A 114 -2.41 10.75 -2.24
N PHE A 115 -3.05 9.86 -2.98
CA PHE A 115 -3.84 8.75 -2.48
C PHE A 115 -3.20 7.44 -2.95
N SER A 116 -2.98 6.49 -2.04
CA SER A 116 -2.37 5.20 -2.39
C SER A 116 -2.95 4.09 -1.51
N SER A 117 -3.68 3.15 -2.11
CA SER A 117 -4.31 2.06 -1.38
C SER A 117 -3.66 0.72 -1.68
N LEU A 118 -3.06 0.08 -0.64
CA LEU A 118 -2.44 -1.25 -0.69
C LEU A 118 -1.43 -1.43 -1.84
N MET A 119 -0.58 -0.41 -2.07
CA MET A 119 0.47 -0.45 -3.08
C MET A 119 1.87 -0.57 -2.46
N LEU A 120 2.13 0.09 -1.31
CA LEU A 120 3.46 0.25 -0.71
C LEU A 120 4.18 -1.08 -0.44
N GLN A 121 3.45 -2.15 -0.11
CA GLN A 121 4.02 -3.48 0.14
C GLN A 121 4.72 -4.10 -1.09
N TRP A 122 4.55 -3.51 -2.27
CA TRP A 122 5.15 -3.94 -3.53
C TRP A 122 6.38 -3.10 -3.94
N CYS A 123 6.78 -2.15 -3.11
CA CYS A 123 7.79 -1.15 -3.43
C CYS A 123 8.86 -1.04 -2.34
N ASP A 124 9.94 -0.33 -2.66
CA ASP A 124 10.81 0.25 -1.65
C ASP A 124 10.12 1.52 -1.10
N TYR A 125 9.40 1.35 0.01
CA TYR A 125 8.60 2.43 0.60
C TYR A 125 9.40 3.68 0.94
N LYS A 126 10.71 3.54 1.23
CA LYS A 126 11.58 4.70 1.52
C LYS A 126 11.79 5.57 0.28
N LYS A 127 11.99 4.94 -0.88
CA LYS A 127 12.08 5.65 -2.16
C LYS A 127 10.75 6.27 -2.55
N VAL A 128 9.66 5.51 -2.37
CA VAL A 128 8.30 5.99 -2.66
C VAL A 128 7.96 7.21 -1.81
N PHE A 129 8.27 7.22 -0.52
CA PHE A 129 8.03 8.38 0.33
C PHE A 129 8.89 9.59 -0.05
N ALA A 130 10.13 9.37 -0.51
CA ALA A 130 10.95 10.45 -1.04
C ALA A 130 10.33 11.07 -2.30
N GLU A 131 9.82 10.26 -3.23
CA GLU A 131 9.10 10.73 -4.41
C GLU A 131 7.80 11.45 -4.04
N PHE A 132 7.02 10.89 -3.10
CA PHE A 132 5.81 11.53 -2.62
C PHE A 132 6.09 12.91 -2.03
N LYS A 133 7.12 13.01 -1.18
CA LYS A 133 7.55 14.31 -0.64
C LYS A 133 8.00 15.27 -1.73
N ARG A 134 8.70 14.78 -2.77
CA ARG A 134 9.17 15.62 -3.88
C ARG A 134 8.00 16.25 -4.63
N ILE A 135 7.01 15.43 -5.04
CA ILE A 135 5.91 15.86 -5.91
C ILE A 135 4.76 16.56 -5.16
N LEU A 136 4.62 16.36 -3.84
CA LEU A 136 3.62 17.09 -3.06
C LEU A 136 3.95 18.57 -3.01
N LYS A 137 2.95 19.42 -3.20
CA LYS A 137 3.02 20.86 -2.93
C LYS A 137 3.19 21.12 -1.42
N PRO A 138 3.72 22.28 -1.01
CA PRO A 138 3.59 22.73 0.37
C PRO A 138 2.13 22.68 0.83
N ASP A 139 1.88 22.18 2.04
CA ASP A 139 0.56 21.90 2.60
C ASP A 139 -0.22 20.79 1.88
N GLY A 140 0.43 20.02 1.01
CA GLY A 140 -0.13 18.84 0.36
C GLY A 140 -0.20 17.64 1.31
N LEU A 141 -1.19 16.78 1.09
CA LEU A 141 -1.50 15.61 1.91
C LEU A 141 -1.10 14.31 1.20
N LEU A 142 -0.43 13.44 1.91
CA LEU A 142 -0.31 12.01 1.60
C LEU A 142 -1.34 11.24 2.43
N MET A 143 -2.13 10.38 1.79
CA MET A 143 -3.04 9.43 2.43
C MET A 143 -2.80 8.05 1.82
N PHE A 144 -2.49 7.05 2.65
CA PHE A 144 -2.15 5.72 2.15
C PHE A 144 -2.63 4.58 3.05
N SER A 145 -2.67 3.37 2.48
CA SER A 145 -2.76 2.13 3.25
C SER A 145 -1.73 1.11 2.81
N SER A 146 -1.36 0.24 3.73
CA SER A 146 -0.44 -0.88 3.51
C SER A 146 -0.86 -2.08 4.36
N PHE A 147 -0.22 -3.22 4.16
CA PHE A 147 -0.35 -4.35 5.09
C PHE A 147 0.71 -4.29 6.18
N GLY A 148 0.34 -4.73 7.37
CA GLY A 148 1.21 -4.90 8.53
C GLY A 148 1.61 -6.35 8.78
N PRO A 149 2.53 -6.60 9.74
CA PRO A 149 3.21 -7.88 9.96
C PRO A 149 2.27 -9.05 10.29
N ASP A 150 1.14 -8.80 10.94
CA ASP A 150 0.16 -9.85 11.31
C ASP A 150 -0.71 -10.33 10.14
N THR A 151 -0.52 -9.75 8.94
CA THR A 151 -1.23 -10.19 7.73
C THR A 151 -0.90 -11.64 7.40
N LEU A 152 -1.98 -12.47 7.22
CA LEU A 152 -1.92 -13.90 6.91
C LEU A 152 -1.13 -14.71 7.93
N LYS A 153 -1.18 -14.35 9.20
CA LYS A 153 -0.45 -15.04 10.28
C LYS A 153 -0.79 -16.52 10.36
N GLU A 154 -2.03 -16.90 10.11
CA GLU A 154 -2.47 -18.31 10.10
C GLU A 154 -1.77 -19.11 9.00
N LEU A 155 -1.65 -18.52 7.80
CA LEU A 155 -0.96 -19.13 6.66
C LEU A 155 0.55 -19.20 6.92
N LYS A 156 1.17 -18.12 7.45
CA LYS A 156 2.58 -18.08 7.85
C LYS A 156 2.90 -19.18 8.86
N GLN A 157 2.09 -19.29 9.93
CA GLN A 157 2.27 -20.31 10.97
C GLN A 157 2.10 -21.72 10.42
N SER A 158 1.14 -21.95 9.53
CA SER A 158 0.92 -23.25 8.91
C SER A 158 2.08 -23.70 8.01
N TRP A 159 2.66 -22.77 7.24
CA TRP A 159 3.85 -23.04 6.42
C TRP A 159 5.09 -23.30 7.27
N ALA A 160 5.30 -22.57 8.35
CA ALA A 160 6.43 -22.74 9.27
C ALA A 160 6.50 -24.15 9.90
N GLN A 161 5.38 -24.89 9.95
CA GLN A 161 5.34 -26.30 10.38
C GLN A 161 5.72 -27.29 9.27
N VAL A 162 5.89 -26.82 8.05
CA VAL A 162 6.14 -27.69 6.88
C VAL A 162 7.55 -27.54 6.35
N ASP A 163 8.04 -26.30 6.22
CA ASP A 163 9.40 -25.99 5.83
C ASP A 163 9.84 -24.60 6.32
N ASN A 164 11.10 -24.23 6.07
CA ASN A 164 11.70 -22.97 6.52
C ASN A 164 11.72 -21.90 5.42
N HIS A 165 10.97 -22.09 4.32
CA HIS A 165 10.93 -21.12 3.24
C HIS A 165 9.85 -20.05 3.46
N ALA A 166 10.08 -18.86 2.95
CA ALA A 166 9.06 -17.80 2.94
C ALA A 166 7.98 -18.13 1.90
N HIS A 167 6.73 -18.30 2.35
CA HIS A 167 5.55 -18.55 1.50
C HIS A 167 4.54 -17.39 1.54
N VAL A 168 4.75 -16.44 2.42
CA VAL A 168 4.00 -15.19 2.55
C VAL A 168 5.02 -14.06 2.71
N ASN A 169 4.78 -12.92 2.07
CA ASN A 169 5.64 -11.74 2.22
C ASN A 169 5.67 -11.25 3.67
N GLU A 170 6.81 -10.74 4.10
CA GLU A 170 6.91 -9.93 5.30
C GLU A 170 6.41 -8.51 4.97
N PHE A 171 5.63 -7.96 5.87
CA PHE A 171 5.10 -6.61 5.73
C PHE A 171 5.72 -5.70 6.78
N THR A 172 5.82 -4.42 6.44
CA THR A 172 6.47 -3.43 7.30
C THR A 172 5.54 -3.02 8.44
N ASP A 173 6.10 -2.93 9.65
CA ASP A 173 5.39 -2.42 10.83
C ASP A 173 5.00 -0.95 10.67
N MET A 174 3.87 -0.56 11.28
CA MET A 174 3.37 0.81 11.18
C MET A 174 4.34 1.85 11.77
N HIS A 175 5.13 1.49 12.80
CA HIS A 175 6.12 2.39 13.39
C HIS A 175 7.27 2.65 12.42
N ASP A 176 7.75 1.61 11.70
CA ASP A 176 8.78 1.74 10.68
C ASP A 176 8.30 2.61 9.49
N LEU A 177 7.02 2.49 9.11
CA LEU A 177 6.40 3.35 8.10
C LEU A 177 6.33 4.81 8.60
N GLY A 178 5.91 5.02 9.84
CA GLY A 178 5.84 6.34 10.47
C GLY A 178 7.22 7.02 10.53
N ASP A 179 8.24 6.30 10.98
CA ASP A 179 9.62 6.78 11.01
C ASP A 179 10.14 7.11 9.61
N ALA A 180 9.81 6.30 8.62
CA ALA A 180 10.21 6.54 7.23
C ALA A 180 9.55 7.80 6.63
N LEU A 181 8.31 8.13 7.01
CA LEU A 181 7.66 9.39 6.63
C LEU A 181 8.43 10.60 7.17
N ILE A 182 8.82 10.56 8.45
CA ILE A 182 9.62 11.62 9.11
C ILE A 182 10.97 11.76 8.41
N HIS A 183 11.66 10.63 8.17
CA HIS A 183 12.97 10.63 7.48
C HIS A 183 12.88 11.15 6.03
N ALA A 184 11.76 10.94 5.35
CA ALA A 184 11.52 11.52 4.03
C ALA A 184 11.25 13.03 4.07
N GLY A 185 11.04 13.62 5.27
CA GLY A 185 10.73 15.05 5.46
C GLY A 185 9.26 15.38 5.30
N LEU A 186 8.38 14.39 5.49
CA LEU A 186 6.94 14.59 5.69
C LEU A 186 6.68 14.84 7.18
N ALA A 187 5.68 15.64 7.51
CA ALA A 187 5.38 16.07 8.86
C ALA A 187 4.02 15.55 9.35
N GLU A 188 3.86 15.56 10.66
CA GLU A 188 2.62 15.20 11.35
C GLU A 188 2.08 13.81 10.91
N PRO A 189 2.93 12.75 10.85
CA PRO A 189 2.46 11.44 10.50
C PRO A 189 1.45 10.93 11.53
N VAL A 190 0.29 10.53 11.07
CA VAL A 190 -0.70 9.81 11.88
C VAL A 190 -0.84 8.42 11.30
N MET A 191 -0.66 7.43 12.15
CA MET A 191 -0.75 6.02 11.80
C MET A 191 -1.85 5.36 12.61
N ASP A 192 -2.61 4.50 11.97
CA ASP A 192 -3.69 3.73 12.55
C ASP A 192 -3.69 2.31 11.96
N MET A 193 -4.28 1.34 12.66
CA MET A 193 -4.26 -0.05 12.25
C MET A 193 -5.59 -0.73 12.54
N ASP A 194 -6.12 -1.46 11.57
CA ASP A 194 -7.28 -2.33 11.71
C ASP A 194 -6.90 -3.79 11.42
N LEU A 195 -7.45 -4.70 12.22
CA LEU A 195 -7.33 -6.13 11.99
C LEU A 195 -8.62 -6.64 11.33
N LEU A 196 -8.56 -6.88 10.02
CA LEU A 196 -9.65 -7.43 9.24
C LEU A 196 -9.53 -8.95 9.14
N THR A 197 -10.62 -9.67 9.25
CA THR A 197 -10.64 -11.14 9.09
C THR A 197 -11.60 -11.54 8.00
N LEU A 198 -11.07 -12.16 6.94
CA LEU A 198 -11.87 -12.88 5.97
C LEU A 198 -12.03 -14.34 6.42
N THR A 199 -13.18 -14.92 6.14
CA THR A 199 -13.50 -16.31 6.52
C THR A 199 -13.69 -17.18 5.30
N TYR A 200 -13.22 -18.42 5.37
CA TYR A 200 -13.23 -19.38 4.27
C TYR A 200 -13.68 -20.75 4.75
N ASN A 201 -14.17 -21.57 3.82
CA ASN A 201 -14.54 -22.95 4.11
C ASN A 201 -13.31 -23.85 4.33
N ASP A 202 -12.19 -23.56 3.65
CA ASP A 202 -10.97 -24.35 3.69
C ASP A 202 -9.73 -23.52 3.30
N ALA A 203 -8.52 -24.01 3.65
CA ALA A 203 -7.26 -23.35 3.38
C ALA A 203 -6.91 -23.26 1.88
N ILE A 204 -7.41 -24.15 1.05
CA ILE A 204 -7.22 -24.08 -0.40
C ILE A 204 -7.94 -22.88 -0.99
N SER A 205 -9.12 -22.56 -0.46
CA SER A 205 -9.89 -21.37 -0.86
C SER A 205 -9.13 -20.08 -0.53
N VAL A 206 -8.48 -19.98 0.65
CA VAL A 206 -7.59 -18.86 0.99
C VAL A 206 -6.48 -18.72 -0.05
N MET A 207 -5.76 -19.80 -0.35
CA MET A 207 -4.65 -19.77 -1.29
C MET A 207 -5.09 -19.44 -2.73
N LYS A 208 -6.28 -19.90 -3.15
CA LYS A 208 -6.86 -19.56 -4.46
C LYS A 208 -7.19 -18.08 -4.55
N ASP A 209 -7.75 -17.50 -3.50
CA ASP A 209 -8.11 -16.09 -3.44
C ASP A 209 -6.86 -15.21 -3.52
N LEU A 210 -5.82 -15.52 -2.71
CA LEU A 210 -4.52 -14.85 -2.78
C LEU A 210 -3.89 -14.93 -4.18
N LYS A 211 -4.01 -16.07 -4.84
CA LYS A 211 -3.54 -16.24 -6.23
C LYS A 211 -4.37 -15.42 -7.21
N ALA A 212 -5.67 -15.28 -6.99
CA ALA A 212 -6.56 -14.53 -7.88
C ALA A 212 -6.26 -13.02 -7.88
N ILE A 213 -5.95 -12.46 -6.70
CA ILE A 213 -5.58 -11.04 -6.55
C ILE A 213 -4.09 -10.75 -6.80
N GLY A 214 -3.29 -11.75 -7.12
CA GLY A 214 -1.87 -11.55 -7.37
C GLY A 214 -0.97 -11.50 -6.13
N ALA A 215 -1.48 -11.77 -4.94
CA ALA A 215 -0.74 -11.67 -3.69
C ALA A 215 0.20 -12.87 -3.41
N ASN A 216 0.34 -13.80 -4.35
CA ASN A 216 1.22 -14.98 -4.22
C ASN A 216 2.66 -14.75 -4.73
N THR A 217 3.03 -13.51 -5.08
CA THR A 217 4.39 -13.17 -5.49
C THR A 217 5.24 -12.87 -4.27
N ILE A 218 6.21 -13.74 -3.95
CA ILE A 218 7.19 -13.51 -2.89
C ILE A 218 8.32 -12.63 -3.42
N LEU A 219 8.65 -11.56 -2.69
CA LEU A 219 9.75 -10.66 -3.02
C LEU A 219 11.11 -11.33 -2.72
N LYS A 220 12.09 -11.19 -3.63
CA LYS A 220 13.38 -11.90 -3.50
C LYS A 220 14.22 -11.44 -2.31
N ASN A 221 14.11 -10.18 -1.91
CA ASN A 221 14.78 -9.66 -0.73
C ASN A 221 14.35 -10.33 0.59
N GLN A 222 13.22 -11.04 0.56
CA GLN A 222 12.67 -11.81 1.69
C GLN A 222 13.00 -13.30 1.60
N GLN A 223 13.61 -13.75 0.51
CA GLN A 223 14.07 -15.13 0.35
C GLN A 223 15.47 -15.29 0.96
N LYS A 224 15.52 -15.76 2.18
CA LYS A 224 16.75 -16.34 2.76
C LYS A 224 16.95 -17.68 2.06
N ASP A 225 17.96 -17.79 1.20
CA ASP A 225 18.35 -18.97 0.41
C ASP A 225 17.54 -19.26 -0.87
N ALA A 226 18.28 -19.32 -1.96
CA ALA A 226 17.81 -19.27 -3.35
C ALA A 226 17.15 -20.56 -3.91
N GLU A 227 16.78 -21.52 -3.07
CA GLU A 227 16.00 -22.68 -3.48
C GLU A 227 14.55 -22.49 -3.06
N GLN A 228 13.73 -21.98 -3.97
CA GLN A 228 12.27 -22.19 -3.86
C GLN A 228 12.02 -23.69 -3.85
N GLY A 229 11.89 -24.26 -2.67
CA GLY A 229 11.46 -25.65 -2.54
C GLY A 229 10.13 -25.79 -3.28
N LEU A 230 10.10 -26.66 -4.31
CA LEU A 230 8.88 -26.94 -5.06
C LEU A 230 7.74 -27.24 -4.07
N VAL A 231 6.64 -26.53 -4.20
CA VAL A 231 5.42 -26.82 -3.44
C VAL A 231 4.85 -28.12 -3.99
N THR A 232 5.20 -29.22 -3.35
CA THR A 232 4.69 -30.56 -3.72
C THR A 232 3.27 -30.75 -3.18
N PRO A 233 2.45 -31.62 -3.79
CA PRO A 233 1.14 -31.97 -3.24
C PRO A 233 1.17 -32.47 -1.80
N ALA A 234 2.24 -33.17 -1.42
CA ALA A 234 2.45 -33.63 -0.03
C ALA A 234 2.66 -32.47 0.94
N LYS A 235 3.50 -31.49 0.59
CA LYS A 235 3.68 -30.25 1.40
C LYS A 235 2.37 -29.49 1.53
N LEU A 236 1.65 -29.28 0.42
CA LEU A 236 0.36 -28.59 0.43
C LEU A 236 -0.65 -29.27 1.36
N LYS A 237 -0.74 -30.62 1.32
CA LYS A 237 -1.62 -31.38 2.22
C LYS A 237 -1.25 -31.16 3.70
N ARG A 238 0.03 -31.09 4.01
CA ARG A 238 0.51 -30.80 5.39
C ARG A 238 0.11 -29.38 5.83
N VAL A 239 0.31 -28.36 4.97
CA VAL A 239 -0.09 -26.98 5.27
C VAL A 239 -1.59 -26.89 5.52
N VAL A 240 -2.41 -27.52 4.69
CA VAL A 240 -3.87 -27.57 4.87
C VAL A 240 -4.21 -28.21 6.23
N ALA A 241 -3.57 -29.32 6.59
CA ALA A 241 -3.78 -29.95 7.89
C ALA A 241 -3.38 -29.06 9.09
N HIS A 242 -2.28 -28.30 8.97
CA HIS A 242 -1.88 -27.34 10.00
C HIS A 242 -2.81 -26.12 10.06
N TYR A 243 -3.38 -25.70 8.93
CA TYR A 243 -4.31 -24.56 8.92
C TYR A 243 -5.63 -24.91 9.65
N GLU A 244 -6.04 -26.18 9.68
CA GLU A 244 -7.26 -26.64 10.35
C GLU A 244 -7.29 -26.35 11.87
N GLN A 245 -6.13 -26.14 12.53
CA GLN A 245 -6.06 -25.74 13.94
C GLN A 245 -6.76 -24.40 14.21
N PHE A 246 -6.86 -23.54 13.19
CA PHE A 246 -7.49 -22.22 13.28
C PHE A 246 -9.00 -22.27 13.02
N ARG A 247 -9.57 -23.45 12.67
CA ARG A 247 -11.00 -23.59 12.42
C ARG A 247 -11.83 -23.25 13.66
N ARG A 248 -12.83 -22.38 13.46
CA ARG A 248 -13.84 -22.04 14.47
C ARG A 248 -15.21 -22.03 13.79
N ASP A 249 -16.20 -22.59 14.39
CA ASP A 249 -17.61 -22.63 13.91
C ASP A 249 -17.74 -23.09 12.45
N GLY A 250 -16.92 -24.06 12.03
CA GLY A 250 -16.95 -24.64 10.69
C GLY A 250 -16.20 -23.84 9.61
N ILE A 251 -15.68 -22.66 9.92
CA ILE A 251 -14.92 -21.79 9.01
C ILE A 251 -13.48 -21.58 9.50
N ILE A 252 -12.60 -21.16 8.61
CA ILE A 252 -11.22 -20.78 8.94
C ILE A 252 -10.98 -19.30 8.64
N PRO A 253 -10.22 -18.60 9.49
CA PRO A 253 -9.89 -17.20 9.29
C PRO A 253 -8.68 -17.02 8.36
N ALA A 254 -8.63 -15.88 7.69
CA ALA A 254 -7.42 -15.29 7.14
C ALA A 254 -7.36 -13.84 7.64
N SER A 255 -6.41 -13.57 8.51
CA SER A 255 -6.24 -12.25 9.14
C SER A 255 -5.45 -11.31 8.24
N TYR A 256 -5.87 -10.04 8.20
CA TYR A 256 -5.19 -8.97 7.49
C TYR A 256 -5.05 -7.77 8.42
N GLU A 257 -3.83 -7.46 8.78
CA GLU A 257 -3.50 -6.21 9.45
C GLU A 257 -3.37 -5.13 8.39
N VAL A 258 -4.26 -4.15 8.43
CA VAL A 258 -4.25 -3.03 7.50
C VAL A 258 -3.77 -1.79 8.23
N VAL A 259 -2.67 -1.25 7.78
CA VAL A 259 -2.11 0.02 8.27
C VAL A 259 -2.64 1.15 7.39
N TYR A 260 -3.20 2.16 8.02
CA TYR A 260 -3.60 3.43 7.42
C TYR A 260 -2.67 4.52 7.89
N GLY A 261 -2.22 5.36 6.98
CA GLY A 261 -1.33 6.45 7.32
C GLY A 261 -1.63 7.72 6.54
N HIS A 262 -1.38 8.87 7.17
CA HIS A 262 -1.31 10.13 6.46
C HIS A 262 -0.18 10.99 7.00
N ALA A 263 0.32 11.89 6.15
CA ALA A 263 1.31 12.88 6.52
C ALA A 263 1.21 14.09 5.59
N TRP A 264 1.73 15.23 6.04
CA TRP A 264 1.69 16.49 5.32
C TRP A 264 3.08 16.90 4.84
N LYS A 265 3.15 17.56 3.68
CA LYS A 265 4.33 18.32 3.31
C LYS A 265 4.19 19.74 3.85
N THR A 266 4.89 20.04 4.96
CA THR A 266 4.86 21.40 5.53
C THR A 266 5.63 22.38 4.65
N ARG A 267 5.20 23.63 4.66
CA ARG A 267 6.00 24.73 4.11
C ARG A 267 7.30 24.82 4.90
N GLN A 268 8.43 24.84 4.21
CA GLN A 268 9.67 25.22 4.85
C GLN A 268 9.52 26.68 5.31
N ARG A 269 9.14 26.87 6.59
CA ARG A 269 9.36 28.16 7.21
C ARG A 269 10.87 28.32 7.25
N ALA A 270 11.41 29.34 6.57
CA ALA A 270 12.76 29.80 6.81
C ALA A 270 12.82 30.15 8.32
N THR A 271 13.25 29.19 9.12
CA THR A 271 13.54 29.43 10.53
C THR A 271 14.81 30.29 10.52
N LYS A 272 14.65 31.62 10.53
CA LYS A 272 15.64 32.44 11.19
C LYS A 272 15.66 31.94 12.63
N LEU A 273 16.60 31.06 12.93
CA LEU A 273 17.03 30.81 14.28
C LEU A 273 17.57 32.16 14.78
N GLU A 274 16.72 32.98 15.40
CA GLU A 274 17.20 33.95 16.38
C GLU A 274 17.79 33.08 17.49
N GLN A 275 19.12 33.00 17.49
CA GLN A 275 19.89 32.49 18.63
C GLN A 275 19.62 33.45 19.76
N THR A 276 18.63 33.16 20.57
CA THR A 276 18.47 33.81 21.88
C THR A 276 19.48 33.13 22.79
N GLU A 277 20.68 33.73 22.89
CA GLU A 277 21.65 33.36 23.92
C GLU A 277 21.07 33.71 25.26
N PHE A 278 20.71 32.73 26.06
CA PHE A 278 20.40 32.90 27.47
C PHE A 278 21.69 32.76 28.28
N THR A 279 22.24 33.87 28.72
CA THR A 279 23.36 33.86 29.68
C THR A 279 22.78 33.70 31.08
N VAL A 280 22.99 32.53 31.70
CA VAL A 280 22.67 32.32 33.13
C VAL A 280 23.93 32.64 33.92
N SER A 281 23.93 33.76 34.64
CA SER A 281 24.98 34.07 35.59
C SER A 281 24.71 33.33 36.90
N PHE A 282 25.61 32.44 37.29
CA PHE A 282 25.64 31.85 38.62
C PHE A 282 26.38 32.78 39.55
N ASP A 283 25.65 33.54 40.36
CA ASP A 283 26.25 34.22 41.50
C ASP A 283 26.63 33.16 42.55
N LYS A 284 27.88 33.18 42.94
CA LYS A 284 28.44 32.31 43.98
C LYS A 284 27.78 32.60 45.30
N ILE A 285 27.23 31.55 45.95
CA ILE A 285 26.95 31.50 47.38
C ILE A 285 28.23 31.17 48.13
#